data_8efa922b07f6d904b08767b8efe060ad
#
_entry.id   8efa922b07f6d904b08767b8efe060ad
#
_cell.length_a   1.000
_cell.length_b   1.000
_cell.length_c   1.000
_cell.angle_alpha   90.00
_cell.angle_beta   90.00
_cell.angle_gamma   90.00
#
_symmetry.space_group_name_H-M   'P 1'
#
loop_
_entity.id
_entity.type
_entity.pdbx_description
1 polymer ?
#
loop_
_entity_poly.entity_id
_entity_poly.type
_entity_poly.pdbx_seq_one_letter_code
_entity_poly.pdbx_strand_id
1 'polypeptide(L)'
;MNYKDIINNIKNNSFENMYLFYGREYYLIENAIKVFKSSLNSSMLDFNLDIIDGKETTVDATISSIETLPFMDERKIVIIKDFELLKGKKKNFSDSDEKYFIEHLDSIPESTVVVFIVYGDIDKRKTLVKKISKNGIVFNCDKLSDMDLFKWVKKKFESNSVIIDNQQIMYFIEQEGYRGKSSEKTLSDLENEISKISSFVGKENKVTNEVIDKLSQKKVENDIFKLIDYIGEKKSQEAIRILNDMISEGESVLAIFAMIAKQFKIVMQVRYLQSEGYTSKVISEKLGVHSFVIGKALKQTKNFSDEIIINMLNYILESDYKIKNGLIRDYLAMEILVGKYCDKYK
;
A
#
# COMPACT_ATOMS: atom_id res chain seq x y z
N MET A 1 1.27 13.39 -20.90
CA MET A 1 2.16 12.20 -21.06
C MET A 1 1.81 11.22 -19.97
N ASN A 2 1.67 9.92 -20.28
CA ASN A 2 1.41 8.89 -19.25
C ASN A 2 2.74 8.33 -18.71
N TYR A 3 2.67 7.58 -17.58
CA TYR A 3 3.86 7.01 -16.94
C TYR A 3 4.70 6.14 -17.87
N LYS A 4 4.04 5.31 -18.68
CA LYS A 4 4.71 4.39 -19.61
C LYS A 4 5.50 5.14 -20.67
N ASP A 5 4.96 6.24 -21.19
CA ASP A 5 5.63 7.06 -22.19
C ASP A 5 6.89 7.70 -21.62
N ILE A 6 6.82 8.23 -20.37
CA ILE A 6 7.98 8.82 -19.68
C ILE A 6 9.09 7.77 -19.54
N ILE A 7 8.74 6.58 -19.03
CA ILE A 7 9.71 5.49 -18.82
C ILE A 7 10.31 5.02 -20.15
N ASN A 8 9.52 4.93 -21.21
CA ASN A 8 10.03 4.53 -22.54
C ASN A 8 10.96 5.60 -23.12
N ASN A 9 10.65 6.89 -22.97
CA ASN A 9 11.52 7.96 -23.42
C ASN A 9 12.89 7.89 -22.75
N ILE A 10 12.92 7.72 -21.43
CA ILE A 10 14.17 7.56 -20.66
C ILE A 10 14.97 6.35 -21.15
N LYS A 11 14.32 5.20 -21.38
CA LYS A 11 14.97 3.98 -21.89
C LYS A 11 15.54 4.14 -23.32
N ASN A 12 14.93 5.04 -24.10
CA ASN A 12 15.38 5.34 -25.46
C ASN A 12 16.34 6.54 -25.49
N ASN A 13 16.95 6.92 -24.37
CA ASN A 13 17.87 8.05 -24.21
C ASN A 13 17.26 9.42 -24.62
N SER A 14 15.92 9.54 -24.59
CA SER A 14 15.20 10.80 -24.80
C SER A 14 14.84 11.40 -23.44
N PHE A 15 15.57 12.43 -23.02
CA PHE A 15 15.43 13.05 -21.71
C PHE A 15 14.97 14.49 -21.81
N GLU A 16 14.20 14.91 -20.82
CA GLU A 16 14.05 16.31 -20.44
C GLU A 16 15.07 16.65 -19.37
N ASN A 17 15.39 17.92 -19.19
CA ASN A 17 16.36 18.34 -18.19
C ASN A 17 15.83 18.25 -16.75
N MET A 18 14.51 18.29 -16.57
CA MET A 18 13.89 18.24 -15.24
C MET A 18 12.73 17.29 -15.19
N TYR A 19 12.65 16.52 -14.09
CA TYR A 19 11.53 15.66 -13.76
C TYR A 19 11.09 15.88 -12.31
N LEU A 20 9.80 15.78 -12.04
CA LEU A 20 9.23 15.71 -10.70
C LEU A 20 8.25 14.55 -10.64
N PHE A 21 8.60 13.51 -9.88
CA PHE A 21 7.71 12.41 -9.54
C PHE A 21 7.26 12.57 -8.09
N TYR A 22 5.95 12.59 -7.87
CA TYR A 22 5.38 12.71 -6.54
C TYR A 22 4.12 11.85 -6.41
N GLY A 23 3.73 11.47 -5.19
CA GLY A 23 2.51 10.71 -4.95
C GLY A 23 2.69 9.57 -3.96
N ARG A 24 1.67 8.72 -3.85
CA ARG A 24 1.60 7.64 -2.85
C ARG A 24 1.90 6.26 -3.42
N GLU A 25 1.97 6.11 -4.74
CA GLU A 25 2.43 4.87 -5.38
C GLU A 25 3.95 4.85 -5.46
N TYR A 26 4.58 4.55 -4.32
CA TYR A 26 6.04 4.49 -4.19
C TYR A 26 6.68 3.49 -5.16
N TYR A 27 5.94 2.43 -5.52
CA TYR A 27 6.37 1.49 -6.55
C TYR A 27 6.73 2.16 -7.88
N LEU A 28 5.89 3.10 -8.35
CA LEU A 28 6.14 3.84 -9.60
C LEU A 28 7.36 4.75 -9.46
N ILE A 29 7.49 5.42 -8.32
CA ILE A 29 8.63 6.30 -8.02
C ILE A 29 9.93 5.50 -8.01
N GLU A 30 9.99 4.38 -7.28
CA GLU A 30 11.19 3.55 -7.21
C GLU A 30 11.54 2.91 -8.56
N ASN A 31 10.52 2.54 -9.36
CA ASN A 31 10.74 2.06 -10.71
C ASN A 31 11.33 3.17 -11.63
N ALA A 32 10.86 4.41 -11.52
CA ALA A 32 11.44 5.53 -12.26
C ALA A 32 12.92 5.73 -11.86
N ILE A 33 13.23 5.74 -10.56
CA ILE A 33 14.62 5.84 -10.07
C ILE A 33 15.50 4.73 -10.64
N LYS A 34 15.01 3.47 -10.65
CA LYS A 34 15.75 2.34 -11.25
C LYS A 34 16.01 2.55 -12.74
N VAL A 35 15.04 3.08 -13.49
CA VAL A 35 15.20 3.33 -14.92
C VAL A 35 16.20 4.44 -15.18
N PHE A 36 16.18 5.55 -14.41
CA PHE A 36 17.20 6.58 -14.50
C PHE A 36 18.61 6.04 -14.21
N LYS A 37 18.77 5.25 -13.15
CA LYS A 37 20.06 4.62 -12.83
C LYS A 37 20.54 3.70 -13.96
N SER A 38 19.65 2.91 -14.55
CA SER A 38 20.00 1.98 -15.61
C SER A 38 20.29 2.63 -16.97
N SER A 39 20.00 3.92 -17.12
CA SER A 39 20.32 4.67 -18.34
C SER A 39 21.75 5.23 -18.35
N LEU A 40 22.46 5.19 -17.22
CA LEU A 40 23.87 5.54 -17.13
C LEU A 40 24.78 4.33 -17.33
N ASN A 41 26.01 4.61 -17.73
CA ASN A 41 27.05 3.57 -17.79
C ASN A 41 27.35 3.03 -16.39
N SER A 42 27.14 1.72 -16.19
CA SER A 42 27.33 1.07 -14.88
C SER A 42 28.75 1.24 -14.29
N SER A 43 29.76 1.33 -15.14
CA SER A 43 31.16 1.51 -14.71
C SER A 43 31.46 2.93 -14.27
N MET A 44 30.63 3.90 -14.62
CA MET A 44 30.81 5.34 -14.31
C MET A 44 29.68 5.87 -13.41
N LEU A 45 28.89 5.00 -12.80
CA LEU A 45 27.70 5.36 -12.03
C LEU A 45 28.04 6.28 -10.85
N ASP A 46 29.12 5.98 -10.12
CA ASP A 46 29.55 6.75 -8.93
C ASP A 46 29.97 8.18 -9.25
N PHE A 47 30.31 8.47 -10.52
CA PHE A 47 30.70 9.82 -10.96
C PHE A 47 29.55 10.61 -11.59
N ASN A 48 28.53 9.89 -12.13
CA ASN A 48 27.47 10.49 -12.92
C ASN A 48 26.07 10.38 -12.30
N LEU A 49 25.96 9.80 -11.10
CA LEU A 49 24.71 9.71 -10.35
C LEU A 49 24.88 10.28 -8.95
N ASP A 50 24.28 11.41 -8.69
CA ASP A 50 24.15 11.95 -7.33
C ASP A 50 22.74 11.67 -6.79
N ILE A 51 22.67 11.21 -5.54
CA ILE A 51 21.41 11.03 -4.81
C ILE A 51 21.46 11.86 -3.54
N ILE A 52 20.66 12.91 -3.50
CA ILE A 52 20.66 13.92 -2.45
C ILE A 52 19.41 13.76 -1.59
N ASP A 53 19.56 13.71 -0.26
CA ASP A 53 18.44 13.89 0.66
C ASP A 53 18.10 15.39 0.76
N GLY A 54 16.98 15.79 0.20
CA GLY A 54 16.55 17.17 0.16
C GLY A 54 16.13 17.76 1.51
N LYS A 55 16.15 16.98 2.59
CA LYS A 55 15.93 17.45 3.96
C LYS A 55 17.22 17.82 4.67
N GLU A 56 18.35 17.26 4.24
CA GLU A 56 19.66 17.41 4.91
C GLU A 56 20.66 18.23 4.08
N THR A 57 20.32 18.59 2.84
CA THR A 57 21.19 19.34 1.93
C THR A 57 21.03 20.85 2.09
N THR A 58 22.00 21.59 1.52
CA THR A 58 21.92 23.05 1.32
C THR A 58 21.64 23.37 -0.15
N VAL A 59 21.18 24.61 -0.44
CA VAL A 59 20.97 25.06 -1.81
C VAL A 59 22.28 25.04 -2.60
N ASP A 60 23.38 25.55 -2.01
CA ASP A 60 24.68 25.61 -2.68
C ASP A 60 25.22 24.22 -3.02
N ALA A 61 25.10 23.24 -2.09
CA ALA A 61 25.51 21.87 -2.35
C ALA A 61 24.70 21.22 -3.46
N THR A 62 23.39 21.50 -3.49
CA THR A 62 22.48 20.99 -4.53
C THR A 62 22.80 21.59 -5.89
N ILE A 63 23.04 22.92 -5.97
CA ILE A 63 23.42 23.61 -7.21
C ILE A 63 24.77 23.10 -7.71
N SER A 64 25.76 22.99 -6.84
CA SER A 64 27.09 22.46 -7.18
C SER A 64 27.01 21.04 -7.80
N SER A 65 26.16 20.17 -7.25
CA SER A 65 25.92 18.85 -7.83
C SER A 65 25.28 18.92 -9.22
N ILE A 66 24.31 19.83 -9.44
CA ILE A 66 23.61 20.02 -10.73
C ILE A 66 24.56 20.58 -11.79
N GLU A 67 25.42 21.52 -11.44
CA GLU A 67 26.34 22.20 -12.36
C GLU A 67 27.57 21.36 -12.70
N THR A 68 27.89 20.33 -11.92
CA THR A 68 29.01 19.42 -12.20
C THR A 68 28.73 18.64 -13.49
N LEU A 69 29.64 18.73 -14.45
CA LEU A 69 29.54 18.05 -15.74
C LEU A 69 29.75 16.55 -15.62
N PRO A 70 29.18 15.71 -16.53
CA PRO A 70 29.38 14.27 -16.53
C PRO A 70 30.84 13.90 -16.76
N PHE A 71 31.28 12.80 -16.15
CA PHE A 71 32.64 12.26 -16.30
C PHE A 71 32.61 11.00 -17.16
N MET A 72 33.27 11.05 -18.31
CA MET A 72 33.35 9.95 -19.30
C MET A 72 31.98 9.31 -19.62
N ASP A 73 30.94 10.10 -19.65
CA ASP A 73 29.58 9.72 -20.02
C ASP A 73 28.90 10.90 -20.73
N GLU A 74 27.80 10.63 -21.46
CA GLU A 74 27.05 11.68 -22.13
C GLU A 74 26.20 12.50 -21.14
N ARG A 75 25.93 11.97 -19.95
CA ARG A 75 24.91 12.51 -19.06
C ARG A 75 25.24 12.31 -17.59
N LYS A 76 24.87 13.30 -16.79
CA LYS A 76 24.81 13.22 -15.31
C LYS A 76 23.37 13.25 -14.87
N ILE A 77 23.02 12.46 -13.85
CA ILE A 77 21.70 12.45 -13.24
C ILE A 77 21.81 12.83 -11.75
N VAL A 78 21.06 13.86 -11.35
CA VAL A 78 20.97 14.29 -9.96
C VAL A 78 19.57 14.01 -9.45
N ILE A 79 19.42 13.06 -8.51
CA ILE A 79 18.14 12.68 -7.91
C ILE A 79 18.04 13.35 -6.52
N ILE A 80 17.07 14.23 -6.36
CA ILE A 80 16.82 14.96 -5.12
C ILE A 80 15.55 14.41 -4.47
N LYS A 81 15.69 13.74 -3.33
CA LYS A 81 14.56 13.13 -2.62
C LYS A 81 14.02 14.07 -1.54
N ASP A 82 12.70 14.20 -1.48
CA ASP A 82 11.96 14.96 -0.46
C ASP A 82 12.41 16.41 -0.26
N PHE A 83 12.78 17.08 -1.36
CA PHE A 83 13.24 18.47 -1.32
C PHE A 83 12.20 19.40 -0.70
N GLU A 84 12.56 20.07 0.39
CA GLU A 84 11.59 20.85 1.19
C GLU A 84 10.94 21.99 0.39
N LEU A 85 11.65 22.56 -0.57
CA LEU A 85 11.13 23.63 -1.43
C LEU A 85 9.91 23.23 -2.28
N LEU A 86 9.64 21.93 -2.43
CA LEU A 86 8.47 21.40 -3.14
C LEU A 86 7.26 21.18 -2.19
N LYS A 87 7.46 21.30 -0.87
CA LYS A 87 6.43 21.08 0.16
C LYS A 87 5.95 22.40 0.76
N GLY A 88 4.78 22.40 1.38
CA GLY A 88 4.17 23.61 1.94
C GLY A 88 4.93 24.23 3.12
N LYS A 89 5.66 23.44 3.90
CA LYS A 89 6.44 23.90 5.06
C LYS A 89 7.93 23.76 4.78
N LYS A 90 8.68 24.87 4.96
CA LYS A 90 10.13 24.89 4.94
C LYS A 90 10.64 24.88 6.37
N LYS A 91 11.68 24.10 6.65
CA LYS A 91 12.37 24.10 7.94
C LYS A 91 13.80 24.64 7.81
N ASN A 92 14.49 24.25 6.74
CA ASN A 92 15.91 24.48 6.56
C ASN A 92 16.22 25.49 5.45
N PHE A 93 15.24 25.99 4.70
CA PHE A 93 15.42 26.90 3.58
C PHE A 93 14.69 28.22 3.80
N SER A 94 15.36 29.33 3.56
CA SER A 94 14.78 30.68 3.53
C SER A 94 14.08 30.98 2.19
N ASP A 95 13.35 32.08 2.12
CA ASP A 95 12.77 32.55 0.86
C ASP A 95 13.84 33.04 -0.14
N SER A 96 14.97 33.53 0.37
CA SER A 96 16.14 33.85 -0.46
C SER A 96 16.76 32.61 -1.09
N ASP A 97 16.87 31.51 -0.34
CA ASP A 97 17.38 30.24 -0.84
C ASP A 97 16.47 29.67 -1.95
N GLU A 98 15.13 29.74 -1.78
CA GLU A 98 14.19 29.30 -2.81
C GLU A 98 14.36 30.13 -4.10
N LYS A 99 14.46 31.47 -3.98
CA LYS A 99 14.64 32.34 -5.13
C LYS A 99 15.96 32.05 -5.83
N TYR A 100 17.06 31.97 -5.10
CA TYR A 100 18.39 31.66 -5.60
C TYR A 100 18.41 30.30 -6.34
N PHE A 101 17.83 29.26 -5.76
CA PHE A 101 17.74 27.96 -6.38
C PHE A 101 16.93 28.00 -7.70
N ILE A 102 15.76 28.68 -7.70
CA ILE A 102 14.92 28.79 -8.88
C ILE A 102 15.63 29.52 -10.03
N GLU A 103 16.41 30.56 -9.74
CA GLU A 103 17.19 31.30 -10.74
C GLU A 103 18.25 30.39 -11.40
N HIS A 104 18.93 29.53 -10.62
CA HIS A 104 19.94 28.59 -11.14
C HIS A 104 19.37 27.45 -11.98
N LEU A 105 18.09 27.13 -11.86
CA LEU A 105 17.45 26.12 -12.73
C LEU A 105 17.38 26.55 -14.22
N ASP A 106 17.59 27.81 -14.54
CA ASP A 106 17.67 28.26 -15.94
C ASP A 106 19.02 27.95 -16.60
N SER A 107 20.04 27.67 -15.79
CA SER A 107 21.42 27.41 -16.23
C SER A 107 21.84 25.95 -16.08
N ILE A 108 20.88 25.02 -15.92
CA ILE A 108 21.18 23.57 -15.87
C ILE A 108 21.89 23.17 -17.19
N PRO A 109 23.08 22.54 -17.12
CA PRO A 109 23.76 22.02 -18.30
C PRO A 109 22.86 21.05 -19.08
N GLU A 110 22.88 21.10 -20.41
CA GLU A 110 22.09 20.17 -21.27
C GLU A 110 22.41 18.70 -20.99
N SER A 111 23.64 18.42 -20.54
CA SER A 111 24.10 17.10 -20.16
C SER A 111 23.63 16.65 -18.75
N THR A 112 22.95 17.53 -17.99
CA THR A 112 22.47 17.20 -16.64
C THR A 112 20.97 17.00 -16.61
N VAL A 113 20.52 15.89 -15.98
CA VAL A 113 19.11 15.62 -15.73
C VAL A 113 18.84 15.69 -14.23
N VAL A 114 17.96 16.59 -13.83
CA VAL A 114 17.55 16.77 -12.43
C VAL A 114 16.21 16.08 -12.18
N VAL A 115 16.19 15.14 -11.25
CA VAL A 115 15.01 14.33 -10.91
C VAL A 115 14.60 14.60 -9.47
N PHE A 116 13.51 15.33 -9.30
CA PHE A 116 12.91 15.55 -7.99
C PHE A 116 11.96 14.39 -7.64
N ILE A 117 12.10 13.86 -6.44
CA ILE A 117 11.24 12.80 -5.88
C ILE A 117 10.58 13.31 -4.61
N VAL A 118 9.25 13.16 -4.52
CA VAL A 118 8.49 13.45 -3.30
C VAL A 118 7.56 12.29 -2.96
N TYR A 119 7.82 11.65 -1.83
CA TYR A 119 6.94 10.60 -1.31
C TYR A 119 5.73 11.26 -0.62
N GLY A 120 4.62 11.37 -1.36
CA GLY A 120 3.37 12.00 -0.95
C GLY A 120 3.03 13.25 -1.75
N ASP A 121 2.31 14.17 -1.10
CA ASP A 121 1.76 15.35 -1.77
C ASP A 121 2.77 16.50 -1.87
N ILE A 122 2.63 17.34 -2.90
CA ILE A 122 3.38 18.58 -3.13
C ILE A 122 2.45 19.80 -3.06
N ASP A 123 3.02 20.97 -2.82
CA ASP A 123 2.27 22.22 -3.01
C ASP A 123 2.41 22.72 -4.47
N LYS A 124 1.41 22.41 -5.29
CA LYS A 124 1.36 22.79 -6.71
C LYS A 124 1.39 24.32 -6.96
N ARG A 125 1.18 25.13 -5.93
CA ARG A 125 1.20 26.60 -6.04
C ARG A 125 2.64 27.15 -6.01
N LYS A 126 3.58 26.36 -5.52
CA LYS A 126 5.00 26.74 -5.41
C LYS A 126 5.58 27.12 -6.77
N THR A 127 6.39 28.19 -6.77
CA THR A 127 7.08 28.70 -7.96
C THR A 127 7.99 27.64 -8.57
N LEU A 128 8.70 26.88 -7.72
CA LEU A 128 9.54 25.77 -8.15
C LEU A 128 8.76 24.69 -8.92
N VAL A 129 7.58 24.27 -8.42
CA VAL A 129 6.75 23.29 -9.11
C VAL A 129 6.27 23.80 -10.47
N LYS A 130 5.86 25.08 -10.54
CA LYS A 130 5.46 25.72 -11.80
C LYS A 130 6.63 25.80 -12.79
N LYS A 131 7.85 26.10 -12.31
CA LYS A 131 9.05 26.15 -13.14
C LYS A 131 9.38 24.78 -13.73
N ILE A 132 9.38 23.73 -12.91
CA ILE A 132 9.59 22.35 -13.38
C ILE A 132 8.50 21.96 -14.38
N SER A 133 7.24 22.32 -14.14
CA SER A 133 6.13 21.99 -15.05
C SER A 133 6.23 22.70 -16.41
N LYS A 134 6.88 23.87 -16.46
CA LYS A 134 7.08 24.61 -17.70
C LYS A 134 8.23 24.07 -18.54
N ASN A 135 9.31 23.63 -17.92
CA ASN A 135 10.57 23.30 -18.56
C ASN A 135 10.94 21.82 -18.47
N GLY A 136 10.04 20.97 -17.98
CA GLY A 136 10.27 19.53 -17.77
C GLY A 136 8.96 18.77 -17.55
N ILE A 137 9.05 17.62 -16.90
CA ILE A 137 7.92 16.72 -16.68
C ILE A 137 7.56 16.66 -15.19
N VAL A 138 6.29 16.94 -14.87
CA VAL A 138 5.71 16.72 -13.53
C VAL A 138 4.71 15.57 -13.63
N PHE A 139 4.97 14.50 -12.89
CA PHE A 139 4.13 13.31 -12.92
C PHE A 139 3.64 12.93 -11.51
N ASN A 140 2.32 12.75 -11.38
CA ASN A 140 1.69 12.27 -10.16
C ASN A 140 1.64 10.74 -10.15
N CYS A 141 2.39 10.12 -9.24
CA CYS A 141 2.42 8.68 -9.01
C CYS A 141 1.28 8.27 -8.06
N ASP A 142 0.06 8.34 -8.53
CA ASP A 142 -1.13 7.86 -7.85
C ASP A 142 -1.58 6.49 -8.38
N LYS A 143 -2.69 5.99 -7.85
CA LYS A 143 -3.26 4.70 -8.24
C LYS A 143 -3.47 4.62 -9.75
N LEU A 144 -3.09 3.49 -10.32
CA LEU A 144 -3.25 3.22 -11.74
C LEU A 144 -4.73 3.24 -12.16
N SER A 145 -4.99 3.63 -13.42
CA SER A 145 -6.29 3.41 -14.05
C SER A 145 -6.61 1.92 -14.16
N ASP A 146 -7.89 1.55 -14.35
CA ASP A 146 -8.28 0.14 -14.46
C ASP A 146 -7.55 -0.57 -15.60
N MET A 147 -7.39 0.11 -16.74
CA MET A 147 -6.68 -0.43 -17.91
C MET A 147 -5.18 -0.60 -17.64
N ASP A 148 -4.56 0.36 -16.98
CA ASP A 148 -3.12 0.30 -16.69
C ASP A 148 -2.82 -0.73 -15.60
N LEU A 149 -3.69 -0.82 -14.60
CA LEU A 149 -3.63 -1.84 -13.55
C LEU A 149 -3.74 -3.25 -14.15
N PHE A 150 -4.72 -3.47 -15.04
CA PHE A 150 -4.88 -4.74 -15.73
C PHE A 150 -3.60 -5.15 -16.49
N LYS A 151 -3.03 -4.22 -17.29
CA LYS A 151 -1.80 -4.45 -18.04
C LYS A 151 -0.61 -4.70 -17.11
N TRP A 152 -0.54 -3.99 -16.00
CA TRP A 152 0.52 -4.14 -15.01
C TRP A 152 0.45 -5.51 -14.33
N VAL A 153 -0.73 -5.93 -13.85
CA VAL A 153 -0.95 -7.26 -13.23
C VAL A 153 -0.59 -8.38 -14.21
N LYS A 154 -1.08 -8.29 -15.46
CA LYS A 154 -0.76 -9.27 -16.51
C LYS A 154 0.75 -9.43 -16.69
N LYS A 155 1.46 -8.31 -16.88
CA LYS A 155 2.91 -8.29 -17.07
C LYS A 155 3.65 -8.85 -15.86
N LYS A 156 3.14 -8.64 -14.64
CA LYS A 156 3.77 -9.16 -13.42
C LYS A 156 3.66 -10.69 -13.31
N PHE A 157 2.50 -11.26 -13.60
CA PHE A 157 2.35 -12.72 -13.68
C PHE A 157 3.23 -13.32 -14.77
N GLU A 158 3.24 -12.72 -15.98
CA GLU A 158 4.10 -13.14 -17.10
C GLU A 158 5.60 -13.09 -16.71
N SER A 159 6.05 -12.06 -16.01
CA SER A 159 7.44 -11.92 -15.56
C SER A 159 7.85 -12.99 -14.54
N ASN A 160 6.89 -13.57 -13.81
CA ASN A 160 7.08 -14.70 -12.92
C ASN A 160 6.93 -16.06 -13.64
N SER A 161 6.83 -16.07 -14.97
CA SER A 161 6.68 -17.28 -15.81
C SER A 161 5.43 -18.10 -15.45
N VAL A 162 4.32 -17.44 -15.09
CA VAL A 162 3.06 -18.07 -14.74
C VAL A 162 1.98 -17.66 -15.73
N ILE A 163 1.13 -18.59 -16.13
CA ILE A 163 0.04 -18.38 -17.09
C ILE A 163 -1.20 -17.88 -16.35
N ILE A 164 -1.75 -16.74 -16.80
CA ILE A 164 -2.99 -16.19 -16.25
C ILE A 164 -3.88 -15.65 -17.38
N ASP A 165 -5.16 -16.02 -17.37
CA ASP A 165 -6.12 -15.51 -18.34
C ASP A 165 -6.71 -14.17 -17.91
N ASN A 166 -7.29 -13.44 -18.87
CA ASN A 166 -7.88 -12.13 -18.62
C ASN A 166 -8.99 -12.16 -17.55
N GLN A 167 -9.75 -13.25 -17.49
CA GLN A 167 -10.82 -13.43 -16.49
C GLN A 167 -10.23 -13.53 -15.08
N GLN A 168 -9.15 -14.29 -14.90
CA GLN A 168 -8.47 -14.43 -13.60
C GLN A 168 -7.76 -13.15 -13.19
N ILE A 169 -7.24 -12.36 -14.14
CA ILE A 169 -6.67 -11.03 -13.86
C ILE A 169 -7.77 -10.10 -13.27
N MET A 170 -8.93 -10.03 -13.91
CA MET A 170 -10.05 -9.23 -13.41
C MET A 170 -10.49 -9.69 -12.03
N TYR A 171 -10.64 -11.01 -11.85
CA TYR A 171 -10.98 -11.60 -10.57
C TYR A 171 -9.96 -11.25 -9.47
N PHE A 172 -8.67 -11.39 -9.74
CA PHE A 172 -7.59 -10.99 -8.82
C PHE A 172 -7.70 -9.52 -8.42
N ILE A 173 -7.83 -8.61 -9.39
CA ILE A 173 -7.94 -7.16 -9.14
C ILE A 173 -9.14 -6.84 -8.24
N GLU A 174 -10.28 -7.49 -8.49
CA GLU A 174 -11.50 -7.33 -7.68
C GLU A 174 -11.29 -7.87 -6.26
N GLN A 175 -10.68 -9.05 -6.12
CA GLN A 175 -10.39 -9.66 -4.83
C GLN A 175 -9.44 -8.79 -4.01
N GLU A 176 -8.39 -8.25 -4.62
CA GLU A 176 -7.42 -7.41 -3.93
C GLU A 176 -7.95 -6.02 -3.55
N GLY A 177 -8.96 -5.52 -4.26
CA GLY A 177 -9.62 -4.27 -3.90
C GLY A 177 -8.72 -3.03 -3.97
N TYR A 178 -7.67 -3.04 -4.79
CA TYR A 178 -6.72 -1.94 -4.96
C TYR A 178 -7.38 -0.59 -5.26
N ARG A 179 -8.46 -0.58 -6.06
CA ARG A 179 -9.19 0.62 -6.48
C ARG A 179 -10.31 1.06 -5.52
N GLY A 180 -10.50 0.38 -4.40
CA GLY A 180 -11.49 0.79 -3.40
C GLY A 180 -11.27 2.22 -2.92
N LYS A 181 -12.34 3.02 -2.75
CA LYS A 181 -12.25 4.44 -2.32
C LYS A 181 -11.46 4.63 -1.02
N SER A 182 -11.50 3.66 -0.13
CA SER A 182 -10.80 3.63 1.16
C SER A 182 -9.62 2.65 1.19
N SER A 183 -9.24 2.11 0.02
CA SER A 183 -8.16 1.13 -0.04
C SER A 183 -6.80 1.80 0.11
N GLU A 184 -6.04 1.37 1.10
CA GLU A 184 -4.64 1.74 1.30
C GLU A 184 -3.67 0.82 0.53
N LYS A 185 -4.17 -0.24 -0.14
CA LYS A 185 -3.34 -1.16 -0.91
C LYS A 185 -2.57 -0.45 -2.01
N THR A 186 -1.30 -0.78 -2.13
CA THR A 186 -0.34 -0.24 -3.10
C THR A 186 -0.02 -1.27 -4.19
N LEU A 187 0.69 -0.85 -5.24
CA LEU A 187 1.23 -1.78 -6.24
C LEU A 187 2.27 -2.73 -5.65
N SER A 188 2.98 -2.32 -4.59
CA SER A 188 3.90 -3.20 -3.86
C SER A 188 3.16 -4.35 -3.16
N ASP A 189 1.98 -4.06 -2.57
CA ASP A 189 1.15 -5.11 -1.96
C ASP A 189 0.66 -6.09 -3.02
N LEU A 190 0.21 -5.60 -4.18
CA LEU A 190 -0.19 -6.47 -5.29
C LEU A 190 0.97 -7.29 -5.83
N GLU A 191 2.18 -6.72 -5.90
CA GLU A 191 3.38 -7.46 -6.33
C GLU A 191 3.70 -8.61 -5.38
N ASN A 192 3.59 -8.39 -4.07
CA ASN A 192 3.78 -9.43 -3.07
C ASN A 192 2.73 -10.55 -3.21
N GLU A 193 1.45 -10.20 -3.41
CA GLU A 193 0.39 -11.19 -3.64
C GLU A 193 0.61 -11.98 -4.94
N ILE A 194 0.99 -11.30 -6.03
CA ILE A 194 1.33 -11.96 -7.30
C ILE A 194 2.52 -12.90 -7.12
N SER A 195 3.55 -12.49 -6.40
CA SER A 195 4.75 -13.32 -6.13
C SER A 195 4.39 -14.56 -5.32
N LYS A 196 3.55 -14.42 -4.30
CA LYS A 196 3.02 -15.52 -3.48
C LYS A 196 2.23 -16.52 -4.31
N ILE A 197 1.28 -16.03 -5.13
CA ILE A 197 0.48 -16.86 -6.03
C ILE A 197 1.37 -17.57 -7.05
N SER A 198 2.31 -16.84 -7.67
CA SER A 198 3.22 -17.40 -8.67
C SER A 198 4.13 -18.49 -8.08
N SER A 199 4.63 -18.29 -6.87
CA SER A 199 5.45 -19.27 -6.15
C SER A 199 4.68 -20.53 -5.80
N PHE A 200 3.40 -20.39 -5.44
CA PHE A 200 2.53 -21.52 -5.13
C PHE A 200 2.16 -22.34 -6.38
N VAL A 201 1.83 -21.65 -7.46
CA VAL A 201 1.42 -22.28 -8.74
C VAL A 201 2.59 -22.97 -9.43
N GLY A 202 3.78 -22.36 -9.36
CA GLY A 202 4.97 -22.82 -10.08
C GLY A 202 5.01 -22.37 -11.54
N LYS A 203 6.20 -22.42 -12.12
CA LYS A 203 6.43 -21.98 -13.51
C LYS A 203 5.59 -22.75 -14.52
N GLU A 204 5.14 -22.05 -15.56
CA GLU A 204 4.39 -22.59 -16.70
C GLU A 204 3.00 -23.16 -16.34
N ASN A 205 2.61 -23.11 -15.08
CA ASN A 205 1.28 -23.51 -14.65
C ASN A 205 0.29 -22.34 -14.69
N LYS A 206 -1.00 -22.68 -14.70
CA LYS A 206 -2.09 -21.73 -14.84
C LYS A 206 -2.67 -21.33 -13.48
N VAL A 207 -2.85 -20.01 -13.27
CA VAL A 207 -3.57 -19.47 -12.12
C VAL A 207 -5.05 -19.73 -12.30
N THR A 208 -5.73 -20.25 -11.25
CA THR A 208 -7.18 -20.45 -11.21
C THR A 208 -7.80 -19.58 -10.11
N ASN A 209 -9.12 -19.39 -10.16
CA ASN A 209 -9.84 -18.66 -9.12
C ASN A 209 -9.68 -19.33 -7.74
N GLU A 210 -9.67 -20.66 -7.68
CA GLU A 210 -9.50 -21.43 -6.45
C GLU A 210 -8.14 -21.14 -5.80
N VAL A 211 -7.08 -20.98 -6.60
CA VAL A 211 -5.74 -20.62 -6.10
C VAL A 211 -5.74 -19.19 -5.56
N ILE A 212 -6.35 -18.25 -6.29
CA ILE A 212 -6.49 -16.86 -5.85
C ILE A 212 -7.23 -16.82 -4.51
N ASP A 213 -8.37 -17.50 -4.40
CA ASP A 213 -9.19 -17.56 -3.18
C ASP A 213 -8.42 -18.21 -2.01
N LYS A 214 -7.70 -19.28 -2.27
CA LYS A 214 -6.91 -19.99 -1.26
C LYS A 214 -5.82 -19.12 -0.64
N LEU A 215 -5.19 -18.26 -1.44
CA LEU A 215 -4.03 -17.46 -1.04
C LEU A 215 -4.38 -16.00 -0.71
N SER A 216 -5.61 -15.55 -1.01
CA SER A 216 -5.99 -14.16 -0.78
C SER A 216 -6.16 -13.87 0.71
N GLN A 217 -5.79 -12.67 1.14
CA GLN A 217 -6.08 -12.18 2.50
C GLN A 217 -7.58 -12.16 2.81
N LYS A 218 -8.44 -12.06 1.79
CA LYS A 218 -9.90 -12.15 1.94
C LYS A 218 -10.36 -13.50 2.52
N LYS A 219 -9.60 -14.58 2.29
CA LYS A 219 -9.95 -15.87 2.90
C LYS A 219 -9.89 -15.76 4.42
N VAL A 220 -8.79 -15.21 4.95
CA VAL A 220 -8.61 -15.03 6.40
C VAL A 220 -9.70 -14.12 6.97
N GLU A 221 -10.01 -12.99 6.30
CA GLU A 221 -11.10 -12.11 6.74
C GLU A 221 -12.47 -12.83 6.68
N ASN A 222 -12.74 -13.59 5.62
CA ASN A 222 -13.99 -14.36 5.51
C ASN A 222 -14.07 -15.43 6.61
N ASP A 223 -12.98 -16.07 6.97
CA ASP A 223 -12.97 -17.10 7.99
C ASP A 223 -13.12 -16.49 9.39
N ILE A 224 -12.58 -15.30 9.63
CA ILE A 224 -12.90 -14.51 10.84
C ILE A 224 -14.39 -14.17 10.90
N PHE A 225 -15.02 -13.75 9.80
CA PHE A 225 -16.47 -13.49 9.80
C PHE A 225 -17.28 -14.73 10.12
N LYS A 226 -16.91 -15.90 9.53
CA LYS A 226 -17.56 -17.18 9.84
C LYS A 226 -17.34 -17.59 11.30
N LEU A 227 -16.12 -17.45 11.81
CA LEU A 227 -15.81 -17.74 13.21
C LEU A 227 -16.70 -16.91 14.15
N ILE A 228 -16.79 -15.60 13.92
CA ILE A 228 -17.66 -14.71 14.70
C ILE A 228 -19.14 -15.08 14.53
N ASP A 229 -19.57 -15.38 13.31
CA ASP A 229 -20.96 -15.80 13.02
C ASP A 229 -21.28 -17.09 13.81
N TYR A 230 -20.41 -18.12 13.81
CA TYR A 230 -20.60 -19.36 14.55
C TYR A 230 -20.63 -19.14 16.06
N ILE A 231 -19.76 -18.29 16.60
CA ILE A 231 -19.79 -17.91 18.02
C ILE A 231 -21.16 -17.26 18.37
N GLY A 232 -21.64 -16.34 17.55
CA GLY A 232 -22.93 -15.67 17.74
C GLY A 232 -24.13 -16.62 17.59
N GLU A 233 -24.03 -17.62 16.72
CA GLU A 233 -25.03 -18.65 16.49
C GLU A 233 -24.95 -19.81 17.50
N LYS A 234 -24.01 -19.76 18.46
CA LYS A 234 -23.77 -20.83 19.46
C LYS A 234 -23.39 -22.19 18.86
N LYS A 235 -22.64 -22.16 17.76
CA LYS A 235 -22.15 -23.34 17.03
C LYS A 235 -20.68 -23.61 17.38
N SER A 236 -20.44 -24.14 18.57
CA SER A 236 -19.09 -24.31 19.11
C SER A 236 -18.20 -25.25 18.27
N GLN A 237 -18.77 -26.34 17.73
CA GLN A 237 -18.01 -27.31 16.93
C GLN A 237 -17.53 -26.68 15.62
N GLU A 238 -18.39 -25.95 14.92
CA GLU A 238 -18.06 -25.22 13.69
C GLU A 238 -17.07 -24.09 13.94
N ALA A 239 -17.20 -23.38 15.07
CA ALA A 239 -16.27 -22.33 15.48
C ALA A 239 -14.86 -22.91 15.75
N ILE A 240 -14.74 -24.01 16.48
CA ILE A 240 -13.46 -24.69 16.73
C ILE A 240 -12.87 -25.25 15.44
N ARG A 241 -13.69 -25.82 14.55
CA ARG A 241 -13.19 -26.34 13.28
C ARG A 241 -12.55 -25.25 12.44
N ILE A 242 -13.24 -24.11 12.22
CA ILE A 242 -12.69 -23.02 11.40
C ILE A 242 -11.47 -22.37 12.07
N LEU A 243 -11.42 -22.32 13.40
CA LEU A 243 -10.24 -21.89 14.14
C LEU A 243 -9.04 -22.80 13.84
N ASN A 244 -9.23 -24.12 13.90
CA ASN A 244 -8.18 -25.09 13.59
C ASN A 244 -7.71 -24.99 12.14
N ASP A 245 -8.63 -24.78 11.20
CA ASP A 245 -8.31 -24.58 9.78
C ASP A 245 -7.41 -23.33 9.61
N MET A 246 -7.74 -22.22 10.26
CA MET A 246 -6.94 -20.98 10.21
C MET A 246 -5.54 -21.18 10.81
N ILE A 247 -5.43 -21.86 11.94
CA ILE A 247 -4.13 -22.12 12.58
C ILE A 247 -3.28 -23.07 11.72
N SER A 248 -3.88 -24.10 11.14
CA SER A 248 -3.19 -25.04 10.25
C SER A 248 -2.69 -24.39 8.95
N GLU A 249 -3.32 -23.30 8.52
CA GLU A 249 -2.91 -22.48 7.40
C GLU A 249 -1.83 -21.43 7.75
N GLY A 250 -1.40 -21.38 9.02
CA GLY A 250 -0.28 -20.57 9.49
C GLY A 250 -0.68 -19.27 10.19
N GLU A 251 -1.97 -19.04 10.44
CA GLU A 251 -2.40 -17.87 11.22
C GLU A 251 -2.05 -18.04 12.69
N SER A 252 -1.44 -17.02 13.30
CA SER A 252 -1.19 -17.03 14.73
C SER A 252 -2.45 -16.69 15.53
N VAL A 253 -2.62 -17.31 16.70
CA VAL A 253 -3.76 -17.03 17.58
C VAL A 253 -3.85 -15.55 17.96
N LEU A 254 -2.71 -14.89 18.18
CA LEU A 254 -2.68 -13.45 18.47
C LEU A 254 -3.19 -12.61 17.28
N ALA A 255 -2.87 -13.02 16.05
CA ALA A 255 -3.41 -12.37 14.85
C ALA A 255 -4.94 -12.57 14.74
N ILE A 256 -5.42 -13.79 15.01
CA ILE A 256 -6.86 -14.10 15.04
C ILE A 256 -7.58 -13.25 16.11
N PHE A 257 -7.03 -13.14 17.31
CA PHE A 257 -7.57 -12.27 18.36
C PHE A 257 -7.65 -10.80 17.92
N ALA A 258 -6.59 -10.28 17.30
CA ALA A 258 -6.57 -8.91 16.80
C ALA A 258 -7.64 -8.68 15.72
N MET A 259 -7.84 -9.63 14.81
CA MET A 259 -8.87 -9.57 13.76
C MET A 259 -10.29 -9.63 14.33
N ILE A 260 -10.54 -10.49 15.32
CA ILE A 260 -11.83 -10.54 16.05
C ILE A 260 -12.10 -9.21 16.74
N ALA A 261 -11.10 -8.66 17.45
CA ALA A 261 -11.24 -7.38 18.14
C ALA A 261 -11.51 -6.22 17.15
N LYS A 262 -10.83 -6.20 16.01
CA LYS A 262 -11.09 -5.24 14.93
C LYS A 262 -12.53 -5.33 14.44
N GLN A 263 -13.02 -6.53 14.17
CA GLN A 263 -14.39 -6.74 13.69
C GLN A 263 -15.44 -6.30 14.73
N PHE A 264 -15.26 -6.63 16.00
CA PHE A 264 -16.20 -6.20 17.03
C PHE A 264 -16.22 -4.68 17.23
N LYS A 265 -15.08 -3.99 17.09
CA LYS A 265 -15.06 -2.52 17.07
C LYS A 265 -15.91 -1.98 15.92
N ILE A 266 -15.81 -2.58 14.73
CA ILE A 266 -16.64 -2.21 13.57
C ILE A 266 -18.13 -2.48 13.88
N VAL A 267 -18.48 -3.61 14.48
CA VAL A 267 -19.86 -3.95 14.85
C VAL A 267 -20.44 -2.90 15.80
N MET A 268 -19.71 -2.46 16.81
CA MET A 268 -20.14 -1.41 17.73
C MET A 268 -20.35 -0.06 17.01
N GLN A 269 -19.40 0.35 16.17
CA GLN A 269 -19.50 1.59 15.41
C GLN A 269 -20.69 1.57 14.42
N VAL A 270 -20.91 0.44 13.75
CA VAL A 270 -22.04 0.25 12.83
C VAL A 270 -23.35 0.32 13.57
N ARG A 271 -23.48 -0.32 14.75
CA ARG A 271 -24.69 -0.26 15.59
C ARG A 271 -25.00 1.18 16.00
N TYR A 272 -23.99 1.90 16.50
CA TYR A 272 -24.13 3.30 16.87
C TYR A 272 -24.61 4.16 15.72
N LEU A 273 -23.93 4.09 14.56
CA LEU A 273 -24.33 4.87 13.39
C LEU A 273 -25.71 4.47 12.83
N GLN A 274 -26.07 3.19 12.94
CA GLN A 274 -27.41 2.73 12.57
C GLN A 274 -28.48 3.30 13.51
N SER A 275 -28.24 3.41 14.82
CA SER A 275 -29.16 4.03 15.77
C SER A 275 -29.33 5.54 15.52
N GLU A 276 -28.33 6.20 14.97
CA GLU A 276 -28.36 7.59 14.51
C GLU A 276 -29.11 7.76 13.15
N GLY A 277 -29.61 6.67 12.56
CA GLY A 277 -30.39 6.69 11.31
C GLY A 277 -29.58 6.70 10.01
N TYR A 278 -28.27 6.46 10.07
CA TYR A 278 -27.46 6.41 8.84
C TYR A 278 -27.68 5.13 8.05
N THR A 279 -27.72 5.26 6.71
CA THR A 279 -27.78 4.11 5.80
C THR A 279 -26.45 3.37 5.70
N SER A 280 -26.47 2.07 5.31
CA SER A 280 -25.25 1.26 5.17
C SER A 280 -24.20 1.90 4.27
N LYS A 281 -24.62 2.63 3.21
CA LYS A 281 -23.73 3.33 2.30
C LYS A 281 -22.98 4.47 3.02
N VAL A 282 -23.72 5.29 3.75
CA VAL A 282 -23.14 6.41 4.51
C VAL A 282 -22.24 5.91 5.64
N ILE A 283 -22.62 4.81 6.30
CA ILE A 283 -21.79 4.15 7.33
C ILE A 283 -20.47 3.68 6.71
N SER A 284 -20.50 3.03 5.54
CA SER A 284 -19.32 2.60 4.80
C SER A 284 -18.38 3.79 4.49
N GLU A 285 -18.94 4.91 4.03
CA GLU A 285 -18.17 6.12 3.73
C GLU A 285 -17.58 6.77 4.99
N LYS A 286 -18.34 6.85 6.09
CA LYS A 286 -17.90 7.45 7.37
C LYS A 286 -16.79 6.65 8.06
N LEU A 287 -16.90 5.31 8.04
CA LEU A 287 -15.92 4.42 8.68
C LEU A 287 -14.73 4.10 7.79
N GLY A 288 -14.78 4.44 6.48
CA GLY A 288 -13.74 4.07 5.52
C GLY A 288 -13.64 2.56 5.31
N VAL A 289 -14.74 1.81 5.55
CA VAL A 289 -14.77 0.33 5.51
C VAL A 289 -15.62 -0.14 4.34
N HIS A 290 -15.16 -1.19 3.65
CA HIS A 290 -15.85 -1.73 2.49
C HIS A 290 -17.29 -2.15 2.82
N SER A 291 -18.25 -1.90 1.91
CA SER A 291 -19.68 -2.18 2.10
C SER A 291 -19.98 -3.64 2.47
N PHE A 292 -19.18 -4.60 2.00
CA PHE A 292 -19.29 -6.01 2.38
C PHE A 292 -19.05 -6.22 3.88
N VAL A 293 -18.01 -5.60 4.46
CA VAL A 293 -17.71 -5.67 5.90
C VAL A 293 -18.82 -5.03 6.73
N ILE A 294 -19.36 -3.90 6.25
CA ILE A 294 -20.53 -3.25 6.88
C ILE A 294 -21.75 -4.18 6.86
N GLY A 295 -22.01 -4.86 5.73
CA GLY A 295 -23.09 -5.84 5.61
C GLY A 295 -22.93 -7.01 6.60
N LYS A 296 -21.71 -7.52 6.79
CA LYS A 296 -21.39 -8.53 7.81
C LYS A 296 -21.61 -7.99 9.22
N ALA A 297 -21.09 -6.80 9.52
CA ALA A 297 -21.25 -6.18 10.83
C ALA A 297 -22.71 -5.94 11.18
N LEU A 298 -23.56 -5.45 10.24
CA LEU A 298 -25.00 -5.27 10.41
C LEU A 298 -25.72 -6.60 10.74
N LYS A 299 -25.28 -7.72 10.17
CA LYS A 299 -25.81 -9.03 10.54
C LYS A 299 -25.40 -9.41 11.96
N GLN A 300 -24.14 -9.15 12.31
CA GLN A 300 -23.56 -9.48 13.62
C GLN A 300 -24.11 -8.62 14.78
N THR A 301 -24.59 -7.39 14.50
CA THR A 301 -25.26 -6.57 15.55
C THR A 301 -26.47 -7.28 16.16
N LYS A 302 -27.11 -8.20 15.46
CA LYS A 302 -28.25 -8.96 15.94
C LYS A 302 -27.89 -10.10 16.88
N ASN A 303 -26.66 -10.62 16.76
CA ASN A 303 -26.23 -11.82 17.49
C ASN A 303 -25.48 -11.49 18.79
N PHE A 304 -24.99 -10.26 18.95
CA PHE A 304 -24.19 -9.85 20.09
C PHE A 304 -24.75 -8.56 20.72
N SER A 305 -24.96 -8.54 22.03
CA SER A 305 -25.22 -7.30 22.77
C SER A 305 -23.89 -6.54 22.97
N ASP A 306 -24.00 -5.23 23.29
CA ASP A 306 -22.81 -4.43 23.61
C ASP A 306 -22.05 -4.97 24.81
N GLU A 307 -22.76 -5.45 25.82
CA GLU A 307 -22.18 -6.10 27.00
C GLU A 307 -21.34 -7.34 26.62
N ILE A 308 -21.87 -8.21 25.76
CA ILE A 308 -21.14 -9.39 25.27
C ILE A 308 -19.88 -8.97 24.50
N ILE A 309 -19.99 -7.98 23.62
CA ILE A 309 -18.85 -7.49 22.85
C ILE A 309 -17.76 -6.90 23.77
N ILE A 310 -18.14 -6.09 24.75
CA ILE A 310 -17.21 -5.50 25.71
C ILE A 310 -16.51 -6.59 26.52
N ASN A 311 -17.25 -7.59 26.99
CA ASN A 311 -16.69 -8.72 27.74
C ASN A 311 -15.73 -9.54 26.89
N MET A 312 -16.02 -9.76 25.60
CA MET A 312 -15.13 -10.45 24.67
C MET A 312 -13.85 -9.62 24.39
N LEU A 313 -13.96 -8.32 24.19
CA LEU A 313 -12.81 -7.45 23.99
C LEU A 313 -11.90 -7.41 25.23
N ASN A 314 -12.47 -7.35 26.42
CA ASN A 314 -11.71 -7.43 27.67
C ASN A 314 -11.01 -8.78 27.82
N TYR A 315 -11.70 -9.88 27.51
CA TYR A 315 -11.09 -11.20 27.51
C TYR A 315 -9.93 -11.33 26.52
N ILE A 316 -10.09 -10.78 25.31
CA ILE A 316 -9.01 -10.77 24.30
C ILE A 316 -7.80 -9.97 24.80
N LEU A 317 -8.02 -8.80 25.38
CA LEU A 317 -6.95 -7.96 25.96
C LEU A 317 -6.19 -8.69 27.08
N GLU A 318 -6.93 -9.33 27.99
CA GLU A 318 -6.35 -10.10 29.09
C GLU A 318 -5.58 -11.33 28.58
N SER A 319 -6.12 -12.00 27.56
CA SER A 319 -5.47 -13.15 26.93
C SER A 319 -4.18 -12.76 26.19
N ASP A 320 -4.17 -11.63 25.47
CA ASP A 320 -2.96 -11.10 24.82
C ASP A 320 -1.84 -10.87 25.85
N TYR A 321 -2.16 -10.25 26.98
CA TYR A 321 -1.23 -10.06 28.09
C TYR A 321 -0.72 -11.39 28.64
N LYS A 322 -1.63 -12.34 28.94
CA LYS A 322 -1.28 -13.64 29.53
C LYS A 322 -0.42 -14.48 28.58
N ILE A 323 -0.72 -14.49 27.28
CA ILE A 323 0.05 -15.21 26.26
C ILE A 323 1.47 -14.66 26.15
N LYS A 324 1.61 -13.33 26.03
CA LYS A 324 2.92 -12.66 25.92
C LYS A 324 3.82 -12.84 27.14
N ASN A 325 3.23 -13.08 28.31
CA ASN A 325 3.94 -13.36 29.55
C ASN A 325 4.06 -14.87 29.86
N GLY A 326 3.65 -15.76 28.94
CA GLY A 326 3.77 -17.21 29.12
C GLY A 326 2.83 -17.82 30.18
N LEU A 327 1.80 -17.07 30.61
CA LEU A 327 0.87 -17.50 31.68
C LEU A 327 -0.23 -18.44 31.16
N ILE A 328 -0.49 -18.44 29.86
CA ILE A 328 -1.44 -19.33 29.19
C ILE A 328 -0.93 -19.68 27.79
N ARG A 329 -1.21 -20.88 27.32
CA ARG A 329 -0.97 -21.25 25.91
C ARG A 329 -1.99 -20.55 25.03
N ASP A 330 -1.53 -20.01 23.91
CA ASP A 330 -2.31 -19.22 22.96
C ASP A 330 -3.55 -19.96 22.46
N TYR A 331 -3.40 -21.21 22.02
CA TYR A 331 -4.51 -22.05 21.57
C TYR A 331 -5.56 -22.27 22.67
N LEU A 332 -5.14 -22.54 23.91
CA LEU A 332 -6.05 -22.73 25.05
C LEU A 332 -6.86 -21.45 25.34
N ALA A 333 -6.23 -20.29 25.25
CA ALA A 333 -6.94 -19.02 25.43
C ALA A 333 -8.07 -18.84 24.40
N MET A 334 -7.85 -19.26 23.16
CA MET A 334 -8.86 -19.20 22.10
C MET A 334 -9.98 -20.21 22.29
N GLU A 335 -9.66 -21.44 22.68
CA GLU A 335 -10.68 -22.45 23.01
C GLU A 335 -11.58 -22.00 24.16
N ILE A 336 -11.01 -21.37 25.20
CA ILE A 336 -11.79 -20.82 26.32
C ILE A 336 -12.70 -19.69 25.81
N LEU A 337 -12.23 -18.81 24.91
CA LEU A 337 -13.09 -17.78 24.32
C LEU A 337 -14.28 -18.43 23.60
N VAL A 338 -14.02 -19.38 22.71
CA VAL A 338 -15.09 -20.07 21.97
C VAL A 338 -16.05 -20.77 22.92
N GLY A 339 -15.54 -21.56 23.90
CA GLY A 339 -16.36 -22.25 24.89
C GLY A 339 -17.22 -21.29 25.71
N LYS A 340 -16.62 -20.23 26.26
CA LYS A 340 -17.32 -19.23 27.07
C LYS A 340 -18.47 -18.52 26.37
N TYR A 341 -18.29 -18.21 25.08
CA TYR A 341 -19.28 -17.41 24.32
C TYR A 341 -20.18 -18.23 23.36
N CYS A 342 -19.85 -19.52 23.11
CA CYS A 342 -20.73 -20.44 22.41
C CYS A 342 -21.69 -21.20 23.34
N ASP A 343 -21.42 -21.26 24.65
CA ASP A 343 -22.22 -22.04 25.59
C ASP A 343 -23.63 -21.45 25.74
N LYS A 344 -24.65 -22.33 25.62
CA LYS A 344 -26.07 -21.92 25.72
C LYS A 344 -26.56 -21.78 27.17
N TYR A 345 -25.72 -22.14 28.17
CA TYR A 345 -26.12 -22.32 29.53
C TYR A 345 -25.60 -21.26 30.53
N LYS A 346 -25.35 -20.04 30.05
CA LYS A 346 -25.12 -18.91 30.95
C LYS A 346 -25.97 -17.70 30.60
#